data_17cf0974af82a23ff898c503a5915fbc
#
_entry.id   17cf0974af82a23ff898c503a5915fbc
#
_cell.length_a   1.000
_cell.length_b   1.000
_cell.length_c   1.000
_cell.angle_alpha   90.00
_cell.angle_beta   90.00
_cell.angle_gamma   90.00
#
_symmetry.space_group_name_H-M   'P 1'
#
loop_
_entity.id
_entity.type
_entity.pdbx_description
1 polymer ?
#
loop_
_entity_poly.entity_id
_entity_poly.type
_entity_poly.pdbx_seq_one_letter_code
_entity_poly.pdbx_strand_id
1 'polypeptide(L)'
;MSETWLEGRVVENRHWTDALFSLRVEAPRLAFEAGQFVRIALDVAGERVARPFSFVNPPADPQLEFYGIVVPEGPLSPRLARLEPGEALWVAPRAAGFLVLSELPEAESLWLMSTGTGIAPFLSMLRTETPWKRYREIVLVHGVRHRRELVYQDLIRSMPKLKYLSFVSREPAPGSLAGRIPAAVADGQLEAAAGARIAAETSQVMLCGNPDMLKDTSAVLVARGLRKHRRRSPGQITVESFW
;
A
#
# COMPACT_ATOMS: atom_id res chain seq x y z
N MET A 1 4.70 -30.90 -1.35
CA MET A 1 3.52 -30.77 -0.48
C MET A 1 2.63 -29.70 -1.09
N SER A 2 1.40 -30.01 -1.45
CA SER A 2 0.43 -29.03 -1.96
C SER A 2 0.15 -28.03 -0.84
N GLU A 3 0.23 -26.75 -1.16
CA GLU A 3 -0.13 -25.67 -0.24
C GLU A 3 -1.62 -25.79 0.10
N THR A 4 -1.95 -25.92 1.39
CA THR A 4 -3.36 -26.00 1.82
C THR A 4 -3.94 -24.59 1.85
N TRP A 5 -4.74 -24.24 0.85
CA TRP A 5 -5.41 -22.96 0.76
C TRP A 5 -6.55 -22.85 1.78
N LEU A 6 -6.76 -21.66 2.31
CA LEU A 6 -7.88 -21.32 3.18
C LEU A 6 -9.04 -20.84 2.30
N GLU A 7 -10.23 -21.40 2.53
CA GLU A 7 -11.44 -20.87 1.90
C GLU A 7 -11.85 -19.58 2.62
N GLY A 8 -12.00 -18.51 1.85
CA GLY A 8 -12.56 -17.25 2.30
C GLY A 8 -13.90 -16.98 1.61
N ARG A 9 -14.77 -16.20 2.27
CA ARG A 9 -16.04 -15.75 1.72
C ARG A 9 -16.09 -14.25 1.65
N VAL A 10 -16.51 -13.73 0.51
CA VAL A 10 -16.71 -12.29 0.32
C VAL A 10 -17.82 -11.80 1.24
N VAL A 11 -17.53 -10.79 2.04
CA VAL A 11 -18.51 -10.08 2.88
C VAL A 11 -19.00 -8.84 2.16
N GLU A 12 -18.08 -8.14 1.50
CA GLU A 12 -18.36 -6.91 0.75
C GLU A 12 -17.41 -6.81 -0.44
N ASN A 13 -17.95 -6.39 -1.59
CA ASN A 13 -17.18 -5.98 -2.75
C ASN A 13 -17.57 -4.54 -3.10
N ARG A 14 -16.73 -3.59 -2.68
CA ARG A 14 -16.98 -2.18 -2.91
C ARG A 14 -16.26 -1.70 -4.16
N HIS A 15 -17.02 -1.18 -5.11
CA HIS A 15 -16.47 -0.50 -6.29
C HIS A 15 -16.28 0.99 -6.00
N TRP A 16 -15.04 1.44 -6.10
CA TRP A 16 -14.67 2.86 -5.97
C TRP A 16 -14.78 3.60 -7.30
N THR A 17 -14.40 2.91 -8.37
CA THR A 17 -14.53 3.32 -9.78
C THR A 17 -14.76 2.07 -10.62
N ASP A 18 -14.94 2.20 -11.92
CA ASP A 18 -15.07 1.04 -12.83
C ASP A 18 -13.85 0.10 -12.78
N ALA A 19 -12.68 0.63 -12.38
CA ALA A 19 -11.44 -0.13 -12.33
C ALA A 19 -10.93 -0.44 -10.92
N LEU A 20 -11.38 0.27 -9.90
CA LEU A 20 -10.87 0.14 -8.54
C LEU A 20 -11.92 -0.46 -7.62
N PHE A 21 -11.55 -1.50 -6.89
CA PHE A 21 -12.43 -2.21 -5.98
C PHE A 21 -11.71 -2.59 -4.69
N SER A 22 -12.47 -2.83 -3.63
CA SER A 22 -11.98 -3.48 -2.42
C SER A 22 -12.88 -4.64 -2.03
N LEU A 23 -12.25 -5.72 -1.59
CA LEU A 23 -12.91 -6.92 -1.06
C LEU A 23 -12.72 -7.00 0.43
N ARG A 24 -13.80 -7.16 1.18
CA ARG A 24 -13.76 -7.65 2.55
C ARG A 24 -14.11 -9.13 2.55
N VAL A 25 -13.28 -9.92 3.23
CA VAL A 25 -13.33 -11.38 3.17
C VAL A 25 -13.30 -11.94 4.59
N GLU A 26 -14.25 -12.77 4.91
CA GLU A 26 -14.20 -13.64 6.09
C GLU A 26 -13.42 -14.90 5.74
N ALA A 27 -12.38 -15.19 6.50
CA ALA A 27 -11.52 -16.35 6.30
C ALA A 27 -11.02 -16.88 7.66
N PRO A 28 -10.55 -18.14 7.74
CA PRO A 28 -9.84 -18.63 8.91
C PRO A 28 -8.71 -17.66 9.30
N ARG A 29 -8.47 -17.53 10.62
CA ARG A 29 -7.49 -16.58 11.14
C ARG A 29 -6.12 -16.77 10.50
N LEU A 30 -5.62 -15.72 9.89
CA LEU A 30 -4.30 -15.65 9.28
C LEU A 30 -3.42 -14.69 10.10
N ALA A 31 -2.28 -15.18 10.57
CA ALA A 31 -1.30 -14.32 11.23
C ALA A 31 -0.50 -13.55 10.17
N PHE A 32 -0.45 -12.24 10.32
CA PHE A 32 0.37 -11.36 9.48
C PHE A 32 0.82 -10.12 10.25
N GLU A 33 1.82 -9.44 9.73
CA GLU A 33 2.24 -8.11 10.19
C GLU A 33 1.70 -7.05 9.22
N ALA A 34 1.28 -5.90 9.77
CA ALA A 34 0.78 -4.79 8.96
C ALA A 34 1.83 -4.35 7.93
N GLY A 35 1.43 -4.28 6.67
CA GLY A 35 2.30 -4.03 5.53
C GLY A 35 2.59 -5.26 4.67
N GLN A 36 2.37 -6.46 5.18
CA GLN A 36 2.50 -7.70 4.41
C GLN A 36 1.39 -7.87 3.37
N PHE A 37 1.59 -8.84 2.50
CA PHE A 37 0.61 -9.31 1.51
C PHE A 37 0.35 -10.81 1.66
N VAL A 38 -0.72 -11.27 1.03
CA VAL A 38 -1.02 -12.69 0.86
C VAL A 38 -1.42 -12.96 -0.59
N ARG A 39 -1.24 -14.18 -1.06
CA ARG A 39 -1.82 -14.58 -2.36
C ARG A 39 -3.29 -14.90 -2.17
N ILE A 40 -4.15 -14.27 -2.96
CA ILE A 40 -5.56 -14.66 -3.12
C ILE A 40 -5.76 -15.26 -4.50
N ALA A 41 -6.72 -16.18 -4.63
CA ALA A 41 -6.92 -16.94 -5.86
C ALA A 41 -8.38 -17.26 -6.12
N LEU A 42 -8.66 -17.54 -7.39
CA LEU A 42 -9.89 -18.19 -7.87
C LEU A 42 -9.52 -19.40 -8.71
N ASP A 43 -10.40 -20.37 -8.76
CA ASP A 43 -10.29 -21.47 -9.70
C ASP A 43 -10.88 -21.03 -11.06
N VAL A 44 -10.03 -20.96 -12.07
CA VAL A 44 -10.34 -20.47 -13.41
C VAL A 44 -10.02 -21.58 -14.41
N ALA A 45 -11.02 -22.06 -15.12
CA ALA A 45 -10.87 -23.16 -16.09
C ALA A 45 -10.16 -24.41 -15.55
N GLY A 46 -10.39 -24.74 -14.26
CA GLY A 46 -9.81 -25.91 -13.59
C GLY A 46 -8.43 -25.67 -12.98
N GLU A 47 -7.87 -24.46 -13.09
CA GLU A 47 -6.59 -24.09 -12.51
C GLU A 47 -6.75 -23.00 -11.46
N ARG A 48 -5.94 -23.08 -10.39
CA ARG A 48 -5.91 -22.05 -9.34
C ARG A 48 -5.02 -20.89 -9.75
N VAL A 49 -5.65 -19.78 -10.13
CA VAL A 49 -4.98 -18.55 -10.53
C VAL A 49 -4.83 -17.65 -9.32
N ALA A 50 -3.59 -17.41 -8.89
CA ALA A 50 -3.28 -16.63 -7.69
C ALA A 50 -2.48 -15.36 -8.00
N ARG A 51 -2.72 -14.28 -7.23
CA ARG A 51 -1.91 -13.05 -7.26
C ARG A 51 -1.72 -12.51 -5.84
N PRO A 52 -0.61 -11.79 -5.57
CA PRO A 52 -0.39 -11.13 -4.30
C PRO A 52 -1.31 -9.92 -4.14
N PHE A 53 -1.85 -9.76 -2.94
CA PHE A 53 -2.63 -8.59 -2.51
C PHE A 53 -2.19 -8.19 -1.11
N SER A 54 -1.81 -6.93 -0.95
CA SER A 54 -1.50 -6.39 0.37
C SER A 54 -2.77 -6.21 1.19
N PHE A 55 -2.65 -6.45 2.49
CA PHE A 55 -3.73 -6.18 3.42
C PHE A 55 -3.96 -4.68 3.57
N VAL A 56 -5.22 -4.27 3.62
CA VAL A 56 -5.66 -2.93 4.01
C VAL A 56 -6.05 -2.89 5.48
N ASN A 57 -6.58 -4.00 6.00
CA ASN A 57 -6.94 -4.16 7.39
C ASN A 57 -5.72 -4.31 8.31
N PRO A 58 -5.80 -3.90 9.58
CA PRO A 58 -4.79 -4.23 10.57
C PRO A 58 -4.87 -5.71 10.97
N PRO A 59 -3.79 -6.31 11.53
CA PRO A 59 -3.79 -7.72 11.95
C PRO A 59 -4.83 -8.09 13.02
N ALA A 60 -5.32 -7.12 13.77
CA ALA A 60 -6.34 -7.32 14.80
C ALA A 60 -7.78 -7.41 14.24
N ASP A 61 -8.00 -6.98 13.00
CA ASP A 61 -9.32 -7.05 12.35
C ASP A 61 -9.63 -8.52 12.02
N PRO A 62 -10.81 -9.04 12.39
CA PRO A 62 -11.20 -10.42 12.08
C PRO A 62 -11.45 -10.66 10.58
N GLN A 63 -11.72 -9.61 9.80
CA GLN A 63 -11.95 -9.69 8.37
C GLN A 63 -10.72 -9.19 7.60
N LEU A 64 -10.36 -9.92 6.55
CA LEU A 64 -9.33 -9.49 5.63
C LEU A 64 -9.90 -8.45 4.66
N GLU A 65 -9.11 -7.43 4.35
CA GLU A 65 -9.48 -6.40 3.39
C GLU A 65 -8.37 -6.26 2.34
N PHE A 66 -8.76 -6.30 1.08
CA PHE A 66 -7.86 -6.19 -0.06
C PHE A 66 -8.31 -5.05 -0.98
N TYR A 67 -7.37 -4.27 -1.48
CA TYR A 67 -7.63 -3.21 -2.45
C TYR A 67 -6.96 -3.55 -3.78
N GLY A 68 -7.74 -3.56 -4.84
CA GLY A 68 -7.31 -4.02 -6.16
C GLY A 68 -7.69 -3.09 -7.30
N ILE A 69 -6.99 -3.29 -8.42
CA ILE A 69 -7.32 -2.69 -9.71
C ILE A 69 -7.67 -3.79 -10.71
N VAL A 70 -8.70 -3.55 -11.50
CA VAL A 70 -9.05 -4.41 -12.64
C VAL A 70 -8.01 -4.24 -13.74
N VAL A 71 -7.31 -5.33 -14.05
CA VAL A 71 -6.45 -5.45 -15.22
C VAL A 71 -7.28 -6.15 -16.30
N PRO A 72 -7.75 -5.48 -17.36
CA PRO A 72 -8.77 -6.03 -18.27
C PRO A 72 -8.41 -7.38 -18.85
N GLU A 73 -7.16 -7.54 -19.30
CA GLU A 73 -6.64 -8.79 -19.87
C GLU A 73 -6.08 -9.77 -18.80
N GLY A 74 -6.17 -9.39 -17.53
CA GLY A 74 -5.68 -10.23 -16.44
C GLY A 74 -6.66 -11.39 -16.15
N PRO A 75 -6.14 -12.58 -15.82
CA PRO A 75 -7.00 -13.75 -15.57
C PRO A 75 -7.75 -13.69 -14.24
N LEU A 76 -7.32 -12.87 -13.27
CA LEU A 76 -7.85 -12.88 -11.91
C LEU A 76 -8.64 -11.62 -11.54
N SER A 77 -8.05 -10.42 -11.66
CA SER A 77 -8.65 -9.20 -11.11
C SER A 77 -10.01 -8.83 -11.67
N PRO A 78 -10.35 -9.08 -12.99
CA PRO A 78 -11.70 -8.85 -13.48
C PRO A 78 -12.74 -9.78 -12.83
N ARG A 79 -12.32 -10.99 -12.43
CA ARG A 79 -13.20 -11.96 -11.73
C ARG A 79 -13.39 -11.60 -10.28
N LEU A 80 -12.30 -11.22 -9.59
CA LEU A 80 -12.39 -10.73 -8.21
C LEU A 80 -13.31 -9.53 -8.09
N ALA A 81 -13.22 -8.58 -9.04
CA ALA A 81 -14.07 -7.40 -9.05
C ALA A 81 -15.57 -7.71 -9.26
N ARG A 82 -15.92 -8.91 -9.73
CA ARG A 82 -17.31 -9.34 -9.94
C ARG A 82 -17.86 -10.24 -8.85
N LEU A 83 -17.03 -10.61 -7.87
CA LEU A 83 -17.50 -11.46 -6.77
C LEU A 83 -18.60 -10.76 -5.98
N GLU A 84 -19.64 -11.49 -5.68
CA GLU A 84 -20.75 -11.04 -4.86
C GLU A 84 -20.59 -11.51 -3.40
N PRO A 85 -21.20 -10.84 -2.41
CA PRO A 85 -21.24 -11.32 -1.05
C PRO A 85 -21.71 -12.78 -0.95
N GLY A 86 -21.00 -13.60 -0.18
CA GLY A 86 -21.23 -15.04 -0.03
C GLY A 86 -20.41 -15.91 -0.98
N GLU A 87 -19.86 -15.37 -2.07
CA GLU A 87 -19.02 -16.14 -2.99
C GLU A 87 -17.65 -16.43 -2.37
N ALA A 88 -17.08 -17.58 -2.77
CA ALA A 88 -15.82 -18.07 -2.24
C ALA A 88 -14.61 -17.57 -3.04
N LEU A 89 -13.51 -17.38 -2.34
CA LEU A 89 -12.19 -17.24 -2.91
C LEU A 89 -11.16 -17.97 -2.04
N TRP A 90 -9.96 -18.14 -2.55
CA TRP A 90 -8.90 -18.83 -1.84
C TRP A 90 -7.86 -17.84 -1.32
N VAL A 91 -7.44 -18.03 -0.08
CA VAL A 91 -6.39 -17.26 0.59
C VAL A 91 -5.24 -18.21 0.90
N ALA A 92 -4.02 -17.84 0.52
CA ALA A 92 -2.85 -18.64 0.90
C ALA A 92 -2.68 -18.68 2.42
N PRO A 93 -2.16 -19.80 2.98
CA PRO A 93 -2.10 -20.00 4.44
C PRO A 93 -1.02 -19.17 5.13
N ARG A 94 -0.20 -18.44 4.37
CA ARG A 94 0.91 -17.65 4.91
C ARG A 94 1.00 -16.30 4.23
N ALA A 95 1.07 -15.25 5.03
CA ALA A 95 1.45 -13.92 4.60
C ALA A 95 2.94 -13.84 4.30
N ALA A 96 3.32 -12.88 3.47
CA ALA A 96 4.70 -12.62 3.05
C ALA A 96 4.94 -11.11 2.88
N GLY A 97 6.18 -10.73 2.59
CA GLY A 97 6.58 -9.33 2.38
C GLY A 97 7.45 -8.80 3.52
N PHE A 98 8.30 -7.84 3.17
CA PHE A 98 9.24 -7.19 4.08
C PHE A 98 8.98 -5.69 4.20
N LEU A 99 7.88 -5.21 3.64
CA LEU A 99 7.45 -3.82 3.79
C LEU A 99 6.70 -3.67 5.12
N VAL A 100 7.41 -3.88 6.23
CA VAL A 100 6.87 -3.89 7.59
C VAL A 100 7.70 -2.98 8.51
N LEU A 101 7.05 -2.45 9.56
CA LEU A 101 7.73 -1.51 10.46
C LEU A 101 8.80 -2.17 11.33
N SER A 102 8.70 -3.48 11.60
CA SER A 102 9.68 -4.24 12.39
C SER A 102 11.04 -4.36 11.69
N GLU A 103 11.10 -4.26 10.37
CA GLU A 103 12.35 -4.28 9.60
C GLU A 103 13.08 -2.93 9.62
N LEU A 104 12.41 -1.82 9.97
CA LEU A 104 12.99 -0.49 9.86
C LEU A 104 13.87 -0.12 11.05
N PRO A 105 15.03 0.51 10.82
CA PRO A 105 15.78 1.20 11.86
C PRO A 105 14.95 2.29 12.58
N GLU A 106 15.39 2.69 13.75
CA GLU A 106 14.80 3.82 14.48
C GLU A 106 14.97 5.14 13.71
N ALA A 107 13.94 5.98 13.76
CA ALA A 107 13.91 7.30 13.14
C ALA A 107 12.86 8.19 13.81
N GLU A 108 12.93 9.49 13.58
CA GLU A 108 11.95 10.46 14.08
C GLU A 108 10.73 10.56 13.16
N SER A 109 10.93 10.44 11.85
CA SER A 109 9.87 10.58 10.84
C SER A 109 9.72 9.35 9.95
N LEU A 110 8.48 9.07 9.57
CA LEU A 110 8.11 8.01 8.65
C LEU A 110 7.40 8.61 7.42
N TRP A 111 7.97 8.36 6.25
CA TRP A 111 7.42 8.77 4.97
C TRP A 111 6.90 7.55 4.21
N LEU A 112 5.62 7.50 3.98
CA LEU A 112 4.91 6.42 3.29
C LEU A 112 4.48 6.93 1.91
N MET A 113 5.19 6.58 0.85
CA MET A 113 4.93 7.10 -0.50
C MET A 113 4.40 6.01 -1.41
N SER A 114 3.22 6.21 -1.96
CA SER A 114 2.52 5.22 -2.77
C SER A 114 1.96 5.76 -4.07
N THR A 115 1.75 4.85 -5.02
CA THR A 115 0.92 5.13 -6.20
C THR A 115 -0.18 4.08 -6.34
N GLY A 116 -1.39 4.52 -6.71
CA GLY A 116 -2.54 3.64 -6.95
C GLY A 116 -2.83 2.73 -5.75
N THR A 117 -2.96 1.42 -6.03
CA THR A 117 -3.24 0.41 -5.01
C THR A 117 -2.10 0.14 -4.03
N GLY A 118 -0.90 0.67 -4.31
CA GLY A 118 0.24 0.62 -3.38
C GLY A 118 0.03 1.34 -2.04
N ILE A 119 -1.07 2.04 -1.87
CA ILE A 119 -1.46 2.62 -0.57
C ILE A 119 -1.91 1.55 0.43
N ALA A 120 -2.37 0.37 -0.03
CA ALA A 120 -2.94 -0.67 0.82
C ALA A 120 -2.08 -1.06 2.03
N PRO A 121 -0.79 -1.44 1.88
CA PRO A 121 0.05 -1.81 3.02
C PRO A 121 0.23 -0.67 4.03
N PHE A 122 0.25 0.57 3.56
CA PHE A 122 0.36 1.74 4.42
C PHE A 122 -0.91 2.00 5.23
N LEU A 123 -2.08 1.79 4.65
CA LEU A 123 -3.34 1.85 5.39
C LEU A 123 -3.40 0.78 6.49
N SER A 124 -2.93 -0.43 6.21
CA SER A 124 -2.82 -1.49 7.22
C SER A 124 -1.93 -1.06 8.39
N MET A 125 -0.73 -0.50 8.11
CA MET A 125 0.19 0.00 9.14
C MET A 125 -0.43 1.12 9.97
N LEU A 126 -1.01 2.12 9.31
CA LEU A 126 -1.59 3.31 9.94
C LEU A 126 -2.81 3.01 10.82
N ARG A 127 -3.46 1.87 10.61
CA ARG A 127 -4.56 1.35 11.45
C ARG A 127 -4.07 0.57 12.68
N THR A 128 -2.75 0.46 12.90
CA THR A 128 -2.14 -0.08 14.12
C THR A 128 -1.63 1.05 15.02
N GLU A 129 -1.36 0.75 16.28
CA GLU A 129 -0.78 1.74 17.21
C GLU A 129 0.72 1.98 16.97
N THR A 130 1.40 1.02 16.37
CA THR A 130 2.88 1.01 16.25
C THR A 130 3.46 2.27 15.61
N PRO A 131 3.02 2.74 14.44
CA PRO A 131 3.63 3.93 13.83
C PRO A 131 3.43 5.18 14.70
N TRP A 132 2.27 5.32 15.34
CA TRP A 132 1.93 6.48 16.17
C TRP A 132 2.69 6.56 17.48
N LYS A 133 3.17 5.42 17.99
CA LYS A 133 4.02 5.34 19.18
C LYS A 133 5.50 5.52 18.84
N ARG A 134 5.90 5.07 17.63
CA ARG A 134 7.30 5.00 17.23
C ARG A 134 7.82 6.27 16.56
N TYR A 135 6.98 6.94 15.78
CA TYR A 135 7.38 8.10 15.01
C TYR A 135 6.74 9.38 15.52
N ARG A 136 7.55 10.43 15.61
CA ARG A 136 7.10 11.79 15.97
C ARG A 136 6.26 12.40 14.84
N GLU A 137 6.61 12.06 13.60
CA GLU A 137 5.99 12.60 12.39
C GLU A 137 5.74 11.50 11.37
N ILE A 138 4.53 11.48 10.80
CA ILE A 138 4.15 10.52 9.78
C ILE A 138 3.54 11.27 8.60
N VAL A 139 4.12 11.05 7.41
CA VAL A 139 3.66 11.63 6.15
C VAL A 139 3.21 10.52 5.21
N LEU A 140 1.95 10.53 4.80
CA LEU A 140 1.41 9.65 3.77
C LEU A 140 1.29 10.42 2.46
N VAL A 141 1.94 9.92 1.42
CA VAL A 141 1.91 10.47 0.07
C VAL A 141 1.21 9.48 -0.87
N HIS A 142 0.16 9.91 -1.54
CA HIS A 142 -0.60 9.05 -2.45
C HIS A 142 -0.71 9.69 -3.84
N GLY A 143 -0.04 9.10 -4.82
CA GLY A 143 -0.09 9.51 -6.22
C GLY A 143 -1.10 8.69 -7.01
N VAL A 144 -1.97 9.38 -7.76
CA VAL A 144 -2.95 8.78 -8.66
C VAL A 144 -2.98 9.48 -10.01
N ARG A 145 -3.66 8.90 -10.97
CA ARG A 145 -3.87 9.52 -12.30
C ARG A 145 -4.99 10.54 -12.28
N HIS A 146 -6.12 10.15 -11.67
CA HIS A 146 -7.34 10.96 -11.63
C HIS A 146 -7.84 11.11 -10.19
N ARG A 147 -8.47 12.25 -9.90
CA ARG A 147 -9.01 12.58 -8.57
C ARG A 147 -9.96 11.51 -8.01
N ARG A 148 -10.78 10.90 -8.88
CA ARG A 148 -11.70 9.81 -8.51
C ARG A 148 -11.00 8.55 -7.97
N GLU A 149 -9.69 8.42 -8.18
CA GLU A 149 -8.87 7.32 -7.69
C GLU A 149 -8.31 7.57 -6.27
N LEU A 150 -8.53 8.76 -5.70
CA LEU A 150 -8.23 9.07 -4.30
C LEU A 150 -9.29 8.45 -3.40
N VAL A 151 -9.15 7.18 -3.14
CA VAL A 151 -10.08 6.38 -2.31
C VAL A 151 -9.65 6.34 -0.85
N TYR A 152 -10.46 5.75 0.05
CA TYR A 152 -10.22 5.69 1.49
C TYR A 152 -10.09 7.06 2.19
N GLN A 153 -10.62 8.12 1.61
CA GLN A 153 -10.45 9.47 2.13
C GLN A 153 -11.04 9.66 3.54
N ASP A 154 -12.16 8.99 3.86
CA ASP A 154 -12.78 9.08 5.19
C ASP A 154 -11.90 8.40 6.25
N LEU A 155 -11.32 7.23 5.91
CA LEU A 155 -10.35 6.55 6.76
C LEU A 155 -9.10 7.41 7.00
N ILE A 156 -8.54 8.00 5.94
CA ILE A 156 -7.36 8.85 6.03
C ILE A 156 -7.65 10.10 6.89
N ARG A 157 -8.79 10.74 6.67
CA ARG A 157 -9.23 11.92 7.46
C ARG A 157 -9.50 11.61 8.93
N SER A 158 -9.83 10.36 9.26
CA SER A 158 -10.01 9.94 10.66
C SER A 158 -8.70 9.85 11.46
N MET A 159 -7.54 10.04 10.83
CA MET A 159 -6.20 9.97 11.43
C MET A 159 -5.64 11.39 11.69
N PRO A 160 -5.95 12.05 12.81
CA PRO A 160 -5.71 13.49 12.99
C PRO A 160 -4.24 13.90 13.04
N LYS A 161 -3.33 12.95 13.34
CA LYS A 161 -1.89 13.20 13.38
C LYS A 161 -1.18 12.90 12.05
N LEU A 162 -1.91 12.42 11.04
CA LEU A 162 -1.36 12.07 9.74
C LEU A 162 -1.22 13.32 8.87
N LYS A 163 -0.02 13.58 8.36
CA LYS A 163 0.17 14.51 7.26
C LYS A 163 -0.10 13.77 5.96
N TYR A 164 -1.21 14.09 5.31
CA TYR A 164 -1.61 13.46 4.04
C TYR A 164 -1.42 14.40 2.88
N LEU A 165 -0.68 13.95 1.86
CA LEU A 165 -0.45 14.65 0.61
C LEU A 165 -0.86 13.77 -0.56
N SER A 166 -1.73 14.28 -1.41
CA SER A 166 -2.14 13.59 -2.63
C SER A 166 -1.54 14.25 -3.87
N PHE A 167 -1.23 13.44 -4.87
CA PHE A 167 -0.80 13.85 -6.20
C PHE A 167 -1.80 13.37 -7.24
N VAL A 168 -2.22 14.26 -8.13
CA VAL A 168 -3.04 13.92 -9.30
C VAL A 168 -2.28 14.33 -10.56
N SER A 169 -1.99 13.36 -11.44
CA SER A 169 -1.04 13.56 -12.54
C SER A 169 -1.66 13.83 -13.90
N ARG A 170 -2.97 13.61 -14.09
CA ARG A 170 -3.61 13.71 -15.40
C ARG A 170 -4.72 14.75 -15.49
N GLU A 171 -5.01 15.45 -14.40
CA GLU A 171 -6.01 16.52 -14.34
C GLU A 171 -5.73 17.47 -13.19
N PRO A 172 -6.21 18.73 -13.24
CA PRO A 172 -6.21 19.60 -12.08
C PRO A 172 -7.10 19.03 -10.97
N ALA A 173 -6.60 19.03 -9.75
CA ALA A 173 -7.35 18.52 -8.59
C ALA A 173 -7.15 19.46 -7.38
N PRO A 174 -8.13 20.30 -7.04
CA PRO A 174 -8.03 21.18 -5.88
C PRO A 174 -7.72 20.40 -4.59
N GLY A 175 -6.74 20.87 -3.83
CA GLY A 175 -6.26 20.21 -2.60
C GLY A 175 -5.24 19.09 -2.82
N SER A 176 -4.88 18.80 -4.07
CA SER A 176 -3.81 17.86 -4.41
C SER A 176 -2.65 18.59 -5.08
N LEU A 177 -1.45 18.06 -4.92
CA LEU A 177 -0.27 18.52 -5.67
C LEU A 177 -0.36 18.03 -7.12
N ALA A 178 0.12 18.83 -8.04
CA ALA A 178 0.23 18.47 -9.45
C ALA A 178 1.54 17.71 -9.71
N GLY A 179 1.54 16.86 -10.75
CA GLY A 179 2.76 16.19 -11.20
C GLY A 179 2.98 14.82 -10.58
N ARG A 180 4.24 14.48 -10.38
CA ARG A 180 4.68 13.14 -9.93
C ARG A 180 5.55 13.22 -8.69
N ILE A 181 5.44 12.24 -7.80
CA ILE A 181 6.20 12.15 -6.54
C ILE A 181 7.71 12.32 -6.73
N PRO A 182 8.40 11.64 -7.69
CA PRO A 182 9.84 11.78 -7.83
C PRO A 182 10.30 13.23 -8.11
N ALA A 183 9.57 13.96 -8.93
CA ALA A 183 9.88 15.36 -9.23
C ALA A 183 9.72 16.24 -7.99
N ALA A 184 8.62 16.08 -7.25
CA ALA A 184 8.34 16.85 -6.05
C ALA A 184 9.31 16.54 -4.89
N VAL A 185 9.91 15.34 -4.86
CA VAL A 185 11.02 15.03 -3.95
C VAL A 185 12.31 15.70 -4.40
N ALA A 186 12.56 15.77 -5.72
CA ALA A 186 13.78 16.33 -6.26
C ALA A 186 13.86 17.85 -6.10
N ASP A 187 12.74 18.56 -6.30
CA ASP A 187 12.66 20.02 -6.24
C ASP A 187 12.28 20.57 -4.85
N GLY A 188 12.01 19.68 -3.87
CA GLY A 188 11.64 20.07 -2.50
C GLY A 188 10.17 20.44 -2.30
N GLN A 189 9.34 20.40 -3.34
CA GLN A 189 7.91 20.72 -3.25
C GLN A 189 7.19 19.80 -2.24
N LEU A 190 7.54 18.50 -2.21
CA LEU A 190 6.94 17.55 -1.29
C LEU A 190 7.21 17.92 0.17
N GLU A 191 8.46 18.25 0.50
CA GLU A 191 8.88 18.62 1.85
C GLU A 191 8.27 19.95 2.29
N ALA A 192 8.22 20.92 1.38
CA ALA A 192 7.57 22.20 1.64
C ALA A 192 6.07 22.02 1.92
N ALA A 193 5.37 21.19 1.14
CA ALA A 193 3.96 20.91 1.34
C ALA A 193 3.69 20.11 2.64
N ALA A 194 4.59 19.21 3.02
CA ALA A 194 4.50 18.46 4.27
C ALA A 194 4.84 19.30 5.50
N GLY A 195 5.59 20.40 5.34
CA GLY A 195 6.20 21.11 6.45
C GLY A 195 7.15 20.21 7.24
N ALA A 196 7.89 19.32 6.54
CA ALA A 196 8.76 18.30 7.11
C ALA A 196 9.94 18.04 6.16
N ARG A 197 11.04 17.49 6.67
CA ARG A 197 12.24 17.19 5.88
C ARG A 197 12.54 15.71 5.83
N ILE A 198 13.05 15.27 4.69
CA ILE A 198 13.59 13.92 4.50
C ILE A 198 15.11 14.01 4.68
N ALA A 199 15.63 13.42 5.75
CA ALA A 199 17.06 13.38 6.06
C ALA A 199 17.51 11.96 6.41
N ALA A 200 18.74 11.62 6.06
CA ALA A 200 19.27 10.28 6.27
C ALA A 200 19.37 9.90 7.76
N GLU A 201 19.55 10.90 8.62
CA GLU A 201 19.72 10.73 10.07
C GLU A 201 18.39 10.53 10.81
N THR A 202 17.29 11.06 10.28
CA THR A 202 16.03 11.18 11.03
C THR A 202 14.82 10.58 10.33
N SER A 203 14.95 10.11 9.09
CA SER A 203 13.80 9.66 8.30
C SER A 203 13.88 8.20 7.88
N GLN A 204 12.75 7.50 7.92
CA GLN A 204 12.52 6.27 7.17
C GLN A 204 11.54 6.54 6.04
N VAL A 205 11.82 6.02 4.85
CA VAL A 205 11.00 6.18 3.66
C VAL A 205 10.59 4.80 3.14
N MET A 206 9.30 4.55 3.08
CA MET A 206 8.74 3.34 2.50
C MET A 206 8.06 3.68 1.17
N LEU A 207 8.38 2.95 0.13
CA LEU A 207 7.86 3.16 -1.23
C LEU A 207 7.08 1.94 -1.70
N CYS A 208 5.86 2.13 -2.20
CA CYS A 208 5.04 1.05 -2.72
C CYS A 208 4.22 1.47 -3.95
N GLY A 209 4.16 0.63 -4.98
CA GLY A 209 3.34 0.86 -6.17
C GLY A 209 4.08 0.72 -7.50
N ASN A 210 3.92 1.71 -8.38
CA ASN A 210 4.46 1.68 -9.74
C ASN A 210 6.00 1.60 -9.77
N PRO A 211 6.60 0.64 -10.52
CA PRO A 211 8.04 0.44 -10.58
C PRO A 211 8.86 1.68 -10.99
N ASP A 212 8.38 2.48 -11.93
CA ASP A 212 9.07 3.71 -12.34
C ASP A 212 9.09 4.73 -11.20
N MET A 213 7.96 4.91 -10.50
CA MET A 213 7.91 5.78 -9.31
C MET A 213 8.89 5.32 -8.24
N LEU A 214 8.93 4.02 -7.96
CA LEU A 214 9.86 3.43 -6.98
C LEU A 214 11.32 3.66 -7.36
N LYS A 215 11.67 3.40 -8.62
CA LYS A 215 13.02 3.57 -9.18
C LYS A 215 13.45 5.03 -9.11
N ASP A 216 12.63 5.93 -9.64
CA ASP A 216 12.99 7.36 -9.78
C ASP A 216 13.02 8.04 -8.40
N THR A 217 12.05 7.77 -7.50
CA THR A 217 12.08 8.31 -6.13
C THR A 217 13.30 7.78 -5.36
N SER A 218 13.59 6.48 -5.48
CA SER A 218 14.78 5.90 -4.84
C SER A 218 16.06 6.55 -5.34
N ALA A 219 16.17 6.83 -6.65
CA ALA A 219 17.36 7.48 -7.23
C ALA A 219 17.56 8.89 -6.67
N VAL A 220 16.48 9.69 -6.58
CA VAL A 220 16.53 11.03 -5.98
C VAL A 220 16.96 10.96 -4.50
N LEU A 221 16.36 10.06 -3.73
CA LEU A 221 16.69 9.91 -2.31
C LEU A 221 18.13 9.44 -2.10
N VAL A 222 18.63 8.53 -2.94
CA VAL A 222 20.04 8.08 -2.89
C VAL A 222 21.00 9.21 -3.22
N ALA A 223 20.69 10.03 -4.22
CA ALA A 223 21.47 11.23 -4.54
C ALA A 223 21.52 12.24 -3.38
N ARG A 224 20.54 12.21 -2.47
CA ARG A 224 20.46 13.01 -1.25
C ARG A 224 21.13 12.34 -0.03
N GLY A 225 21.84 11.22 -0.21
CA GLY A 225 22.60 10.53 0.83
C GLY A 225 21.84 9.43 1.59
N LEU A 226 20.57 9.17 1.27
CA LEU A 226 19.84 8.05 1.85
C LEU A 226 20.30 6.72 1.21
N ARG A 227 20.19 5.61 1.94
CA ARG A 227 20.59 4.28 1.47
C ARG A 227 19.40 3.34 1.38
N LYS A 228 19.39 2.45 0.39
CA LYS A 228 18.41 1.37 0.33
C LYS A 228 18.57 0.45 1.53
N HIS A 229 17.46 0.18 2.20
CA HIS A 229 17.42 -0.76 3.32
C HIS A 229 17.57 -2.20 2.85
N ARG A 230 18.39 -2.95 3.55
CA ARG A 230 18.55 -4.41 3.42
C ARG A 230 18.78 -4.97 4.83
N ARG A 231 18.28 -6.17 5.12
CA ARG A 231 18.45 -6.82 6.44
C ARG A 231 19.90 -6.83 6.95
N ARG A 232 20.87 -7.06 6.04
CA ARG A 232 22.30 -7.08 6.37
C ARG A 232 23.00 -5.73 6.25
N SER A 233 22.31 -4.72 5.75
CA SER A 233 22.83 -3.35 5.57
C SER A 233 21.67 -2.38 5.75
N PRO A 234 21.33 -2.02 6.99
CA PRO A 234 20.22 -1.12 7.28
C PRO A 234 20.38 0.23 6.57
N GLY A 235 19.30 0.73 6.04
CA GLY A 235 19.22 2.01 5.33
C GLY A 235 17.86 2.66 5.57
N GLN A 236 17.60 3.74 4.87
CA GLN A 236 16.41 4.55 5.07
C GLN A 236 15.29 4.25 4.07
N ILE A 237 15.60 3.62 2.92
CA ILE A 237 14.65 3.44 1.82
C ILE A 237 14.25 1.97 1.73
N THR A 238 12.99 1.66 2.05
CA THR A 238 12.38 0.33 1.89
C THR A 238 11.39 0.35 0.75
N VAL A 239 11.46 -0.64 -0.13
CA VAL A 239 10.70 -0.66 -1.40
C VAL A 239 9.99 -1.98 -1.58
N GLU A 240 8.72 -1.93 -1.98
CA GLU A 240 7.95 -3.07 -2.46
C GLU A 240 7.28 -2.74 -3.80
N SER A 241 7.56 -3.55 -4.81
CA SER A 241 6.97 -3.39 -6.15
C SER A 241 5.71 -4.25 -6.27
N PHE A 242 4.64 -3.71 -6.87
CA PHE A 242 3.37 -4.42 -7.05
C PHE A 242 3.27 -5.19 -8.37
N TRP A 243 4.20 -5.06 -9.31
CA TRP A 243 4.36 -5.83 -10.55
C TRP A 243 5.80 -5.92 -11.00
#